data_e09438007e2f49751e28922d4d04b1c6
#
_entry.id   e09438007e2f49751e28922d4d04b1c6
#
_cell.length_a   1.000
_cell.length_b   1.000
_cell.length_c   1.000
_cell.angle_alpha   90.00
_cell.angle_beta   90.00
_cell.angle_gamma   90.00
#
_symmetry.space_group_name_H-M   'P 1'
#
loop_
_entity.id
_entity.type
_entity.pdbx_description
1 polymer ?
#
loop_
_entity_poly.entity_id
_entity_poly.type
_entity_poly.pdbx_seq_one_letter_code
_entity_poly.pdbx_strand_id
1 'polypeptide(L)'
;MVRQMNTNAFDKLTSFLTDLERREISYTLAHNRDEAIMVNVAAPGERWEVEFVDDGSVEVERFVSDGQISGDEMLSQLFARYAGSADQEMESSEEIEVVSAA
;
A
#
# COMPACT_ATOMS: atom_id res chain seq x y z
N MET A 1 -9.24 -6.45 -30.25
CA MET A 1 -9.24 -5.94 -29.89
C MET A 1 -8.57 -5.33 -29.40
N VAL A 2 -8.67 -4.97 -29.51
CA VAL A 2 -8.14 -4.32 -29.10
C VAL A 2 -7.90 -3.96 -28.09
N ARG A 3 -7.82 -3.95 -27.65
CA ARG A 3 -7.71 -3.49 -26.78
C ARG A 3 -6.66 -2.92 -26.49
N GLN A 4 -6.48 -2.38 -26.73
CA GLN A 4 -5.68 -1.80 -26.56
C GLN A 4 -5.21 -1.21 -25.86
N MET A 5 -5.29 -0.84 -25.97
CA MET A 5 -4.89 -0.13 -25.45
C MET A 5 -4.64 -0.03 -24.44
N ASN A 6 -4.88 -0.34 -24.50
CA ASN A 6 -4.86 -0.09 -23.70
C ASN A 6 -4.17 -0.49 -22.71
N THR A 7 -4.27 0.02 -22.57
CA THR A 7 -3.54 0.05 -21.35
C THR A 7 -4.36 -0.46 -20.24
N ASN A 8 -4.11 -1.63 -19.90
CA ASN A 8 -4.93 -2.22 -18.90
C ASN A 8 -4.28 -2.02 -17.53
N ALA A 9 -5.04 -2.32 -16.51
CA ALA A 9 -4.61 -2.11 -15.13
C ALA A 9 -3.38 -2.95 -14.80
N PHE A 10 -3.33 -4.15 -15.31
CA PHE A 10 -2.22 -5.02 -14.99
C PHE A 10 -0.91 -4.48 -15.56
N ASP A 11 -0.96 -3.95 -16.75
CA ASP A 11 0.23 -3.37 -17.35
C ASP A 11 0.71 -2.17 -16.56
N LYS A 12 -0.21 -1.35 -16.09
CA LYS A 12 0.17 -0.20 -15.28
C LYS A 12 0.83 -0.65 -13.99
N LEU A 13 0.25 -1.65 -13.35
CA LEU A 13 0.78 -2.16 -12.10
C LEU A 13 2.19 -2.71 -12.30
N THR A 14 2.38 -3.57 -13.28
CA THR A 14 3.69 -4.19 -13.47
C THR A 14 4.73 -3.18 -13.90
N SER A 15 4.35 -2.18 -14.68
CA SER A 15 5.28 -1.12 -15.04
C SER A 15 5.72 -0.33 -13.82
N PHE A 16 4.78 -0.04 -12.94
CA PHE A 16 5.09 0.69 -11.73
C PHE A 16 6.05 -0.11 -10.84
N LEU A 17 5.77 -1.40 -10.69
CA LEU A 17 6.63 -2.24 -9.86
C LEU A 17 8.04 -2.32 -10.46
N THR A 18 8.12 -2.43 -11.78
CA THR A 18 9.42 -2.46 -12.43
C THR A 18 10.18 -1.17 -12.17
N ASP A 19 9.48 -0.04 -12.22
CA ASP A 19 10.13 1.23 -11.96
C ASP A 19 10.64 1.32 -10.53
N LEU A 20 9.86 0.83 -9.57
CA LEU A 20 10.29 0.83 -8.19
C LEU A 20 11.52 -0.05 -8.01
N GLU A 21 11.51 -1.21 -8.62
CA GLU A 21 12.62 -2.14 -8.49
C GLU A 21 13.88 -1.59 -9.14
N ARG A 22 13.71 -0.92 -10.26
CA ARG A 22 14.84 -0.33 -10.96
C ARG A 22 15.50 0.75 -10.12
N ARG A 23 14.71 1.44 -9.30
CA ARG A 23 15.21 2.49 -8.43
C ARG A 23 15.50 2.00 -7.03
N GLU A 24 15.35 0.69 -6.80
CA GLU A 24 15.63 0.06 -5.52
C GLU A 24 14.77 0.65 -4.41
N ILE A 25 13.52 0.89 -4.71
CA ILE A 25 12.55 1.36 -3.75
C ILE A 25 11.73 0.16 -3.28
N SER A 26 11.70 -0.05 -1.98
CA SER A 26 11.00 -1.20 -1.40
C SER A 26 9.50 -0.98 -1.38
N TYR A 27 8.75 -2.06 -1.50
CA TYR A 27 7.30 -1.98 -1.48
C TYR A 27 6.71 -3.30 -1.00
N THR A 28 5.44 -3.23 -0.64
CA THR A 28 4.65 -4.43 -0.36
C THR A 28 3.36 -4.33 -1.16
N LEU A 29 2.72 -5.47 -1.34
CA LEU A 29 1.45 -5.52 -2.04
C LEU A 29 0.36 -5.88 -1.06
N ALA A 30 -0.84 -5.36 -1.29
CA ALA A 30 -1.99 -5.68 -0.47
C ALA A 30 -3.21 -5.79 -1.35
N HIS A 31 -4.11 -6.68 -0.96
CA HIS A 31 -5.34 -6.88 -1.70
C HIS A 31 -6.50 -6.58 -0.75
N ASN A 32 -6.89 -5.31 -0.69
CA ASN A 32 -7.89 -4.85 0.24
C ASN A 32 -9.29 -4.80 -0.34
N ARG A 33 -9.38 -4.71 -1.65
CA ARG A 33 -10.65 -4.72 -2.37
C ARG A 33 -10.51 -5.68 -3.53
N ASP A 34 -11.62 -6.32 -3.87
CA ASP A 34 -11.58 -7.32 -4.93
C ASP A 34 -11.10 -6.75 -6.25
N GLU A 35 -11.40 -5.50 -6.52
CA GLU A 35 -11.14 -4.92 -7.83
C GLU A 35 -9.81 -4.19 -7.92
N ALA A 36 -8.97 -4.24 -6.88
CA ALA A 36 -7.76 -3.41 -6.89
C ALA A 36 -6.61 -4.07 -6.15
N ILE A 37 -5.40 -3.70 -6.53
CA ILE A 37 -4.20 -4.11 -5.82
C ILE A 37 -3.51 -2.85 -5.34
N MET A 38 -3.16 -2.83 -4.07
CA MET A 38 -2.48 -1.70 -3.49
C MET A 38 -0.99 -1.97 -3.38
N VAL A 39 -0.20 -0.99 -3.76
CA VAL A 39 1.24 -1.04 -3.59
C VAL A 39 1.58 -0.05 -2.49
N ASN A 40 2.16 -0.56 -1.41
CA ASN A 40 2.60 0.28 -0.30
C ASN A 40 4.08 0.55 -0.49
N VAL A 41 4.41 1.82 -0.66
CA VAL A 41 5.79 2.22 -0.93
C VAL A 41 6.32 2.94 0.29
N ALA A 42 7.47 2.48 0.79
CA ALA A 42 8.10 3.10 1.94
C ALA A 42 9.27 3.95 1.47
N ALA A 43 9.29 5.20 1.87
CA ALA A 43 10.36 6.11 1.57
C ALA A 43 10.75 6.81 2.86
N PRO A 44 11.94 7.40 2.93
CA PRO A 44 12.33 8.07 4.16
C PRO A 44 11.34 9.17 4.52
N GLY A 45 10.74 9.04 5.70
CA GLY A 45 9.80 10.02 6.18
C GLY A 45 8.45 10.02 5.50
N GLU A 46 8.17 9.05 4.63
CA GLU A 46 6.93 9.02 3.89
C GLU A 46 6.48 7.60 3.64
N ARG A 47 5.20 7.46 3.38
CA ARG A 47 4.63 6.21 2.94
C ARG A 47 3.58 6.54 1.89
N TRP A 48 3.60 5.81 0.82
CA TRP A 48 2.65 6.04 -0.27
C TRP A 48 1.81 4.80 -0.45
N GLU A 49 0.51 5.00 -0.63
CA GLU A 49 -0.39 3.92 -0.99
C GLU A 49 -0.87 4.19 -2.40
N VAL A 50 -0.50 3.30 -3.31
CA VAL A 50 -0.84 3.46 -4.72
C VAL A 50 -1.70 2.29 -5.10
N GLU A 51 -2.97 2.55 -5.37
CA GLU A 51 -3.91 1.47 -5.63
C GLU A 51 -4.27 1.43 -7.10
N PHE A 52 -4.09 0.27 -7.70
CA PHE A 52 -4.36 0.06 -9.11
C PHE A 52 -5.68 -0.68 -9.23
N VAL A 53 -6.64 -0.03 -9.83
CA VAL A 53 -8.01 -0.54 -9.91
C VAL A 53 -8.20 -1.20 -11.26
N ASP A 54 -9.02 -2.23 -11.30
CA ASP A 54 -9.16 -3.04 -12.50
C ASP A 54 -9.78 -2.28 -13.66
N ASP A 55 -10.37 -1.12 -13.41
CA ASP A 55 -10.88 -0.29 -14.50
C ASP A 55 -9.79 0.59 -15.12
N GLY A 56 -8.56 0.44 -14.65
CA GLY A 56 -7.44 1.21 -15.19
C GLY A 56 -7.13 2.48 -14.42
N SER A 57 -7.93 2.83 -13.44
CA SER A 57 -7.66 4.03 -12.66
C SER A 57 -6.62 3.72 -11.58
N VAL A 58 -6.00 4.78 -11.09
CA VAL A 58 -4.98 4.67 -10.06
C VAL A 58 -5.28 5.71 -9.00
N GLU A 59 -5.30 5.27 -7.75
CA GLU A 59 -5.54 6.16 -6.63
C GLU A 59 -4.29 6.22 -5.78
N VAL A 60 -3.90 7.41 -5.37
CA VAL A 60 -2.65 7.61 -4.66
C VAL A 60 -2.89 8.43 -3.41
N GLU A 61 -2.36 7.93 -2.29
CA GLU A 61 -2.40 8.70 -1.05
C GLU A 61 -0.99 8.70 -0.47
N ARG A 62 -0.56 9.88 -0.02
CA ARG A 62 0.77 10.03 0.56
C ARG A 62 0.65 10.39 2.02
N PHE A 63 1.43 9.70 2.85
CA PHE A 63 1.46 9.93 4.28
C PHE A 63 2.86 10.42 4.64
N VAL A 64 2.91 11.53 5.35
CA VAL A 64 4.20 12.13 5.70
C VAL A 64 4.38 12.04 7.21
N SER A 65 5.55 11.56 7.61
CA SER A 65 5.88 11.45 9.01
C SER A 65 6.14 12.85 9.56
N ASP A 66 5.72 13.06 10.80
CA ASP A 66 6.04 14.32 11.47
C ASP A 66 7.40 14.23 12.17
N GLY A 67 8.07 13.10 12.04
CA GLY A 67 9.40 12.93 12.62
C GLY A 67 9.39 12.58 14.09
N GLN A 68 8.21 12.44 14.68
CA GLN A 68 8.13 12.17 16.11
C GLN A 68 8.39 10.71 16.39
N ILE A 69 9.27 10.46 17.34
CA ILE A 69 9.53 9.10 17.79
C ILE A 69 9.23 9.09 19.28
N SER A 70 8.30 8.24 19.66
CA SER A 70 7.84 8.16 21.04
C SER A 70 8.19 6.78 21.59
N GLY A 71 8.05 6.65 22.90
CA GLY A 71 8.33 5.39 23.53
C GLY A 71 7.08 4.54 23.65
N ASP A 72 7.19 3.48 24.43
CA ASP A 72 6.12 2.51 24.54
C ASP A 72 4.88 3.07 25.22
N GLU A 73 4.99 4.25 25.84
CA GLU A 73 3.81 4.86 26.42
C GLU A 73 2.76 5.16 25.35
N MET A 74 3.18 5.29 24.11
CA MET A 74 2.23 5.55 23.04
C MET A 74 1.38 4.34 22.69
N LEU A 75 1.78 3.17 23.14
CA LEU A 75 1.02 1.98 22.84
C LEU A 75 -0.35 2.02 23.49
N SER A 76 -0.44 2.62 24.70
CA SER A 76 -1.73 2.71 25.33
C SER A 76 -2.66 3.64 24.58
N GLN A 77 -2.12 4.64 23.91
CA GLN A 77 -2.95 5.51 23.08
C GLN A 77 -3.47 4.77 21.86
N LEU A 78 -2.63 3.94 21.29
CA LEU A 78 -3.07 3.13 20.16
C LEU A 78 -4.26 2.26 20.56
N PHE A 79 -4.15 1.57 21.68
CA PHE A 79 -5.22 0.68 22.10
C PHE A 79 -6.45 1.45 22.55
N ALA A 80 -6.27 2.61 23.19
CA ALA A 80 -7.41 3.40 23.59
C ALA A 80 -8.19 3.90 22.38
N ARG A 81 -7.47 4.26 21.33
CA ARG A 81 -8.10 4.82 20.15
C ARG A 81 -8.86 3.77 19.36
N TYR A 82 -8.40 2.53 19.41
CA TYR A 82 -9.01 1.46 18.60
C TYR A 82 -9.56 0.34 19.45
N ALA A 83 -9.94 0.64 20.69
CA ALA A 83 -10.34 -0.39 21.63
C ALA A 83 -11.52 -1.21 21.16
N GLY A 84 -12.40 -0.62 20.39
CA GLY A 84 -13.57 -1.33 19.97
C GLY A 84 -13.41 -2.10 18.69
N SER A 85 -12.23 -2.14 18.12
CA SER A 85 -12.09 -2.74 16.80
C SER A 85 -11.32 -4.05 16.80
N ALA A 86 -11.14 -4.65 17.95
CA ALA A 86 -10.36 -5.90 18.00
C ALA A 86 -10.94 -6.98 17.10
N ASP A 87 -12.23 -7.09 17.10
CA ASP A 87 -12.85 -8.12 16.26
C ASP A 87 -12.62 -7.87 14.80
N GLN A 88 -12.61 -6.62 14.42
CA GLN A 88 -12.46 -6.29 13.01
C GLN A 88 -11.06 -6.51 12.54
N GLU A 89 -10.12 -6.35 13.41
CA GLU A 89 -8.75 -6.52 12.99
C GLU A 89 -8.45 -7.89 12.49
N MET A 90 -9.14 -8.85 13.05
CA MET A 90 -8.87 -10.21 12.66
C MET A 90 -9.19 -10.45 11.22
N GLU A 91 -10.12 -9.70 10.69
CA GLU A 91 -10.56 -9.95 9.35
C GLU A 91 -9.83 -9.17 8.32
N SER A 92 -9.21 -8.11 8.73
CA SER A 92 -8.70 -7.21 7.74
C SER A 92 -7.28 -7.46 7.36
N SER A 93 -6.66 -8.48 7.86
CA SER A 93 -5.27 -8.67 7.53
C SER A 93 -5.18 -9.39 6.23
N GLU A 94 -5.17 -8.61 5.22
CA GLU A 94 -5.08 -9.12 3.89
C GLU A 94 -3.76 -8.84 3.25
N GLU A 95 -2.80 -8.46 4.03
CA GLU A 95 -1.52 -8.19 3.47
C GLU A 95 -0.94 -9.43 2.92
N ILE A 96 -0.59 -9.38 1.66
CA ILE A 96 -0.19 -10.56 1.00
C ILE A 96 1.25 -10.80 1.25
N GLU A 97 2.06 -9.99 0.75
CA GLU A 97 3.43 -10.41 0.77
C GLU A 97 4.33 -9.23 0.65
N VAL A 98 5.41 -9.28 1.34
CA VAL A 98 6.41 -8.25 1.22
C VAL A 98 7.27 -8.58 0.04
N VAL A 99 7.34 -7.64 -0.87
CA VAL A 99 8.22 -7.79 -2.00
C VAL A 99 9.21 -6.67 -1.91
N SER A 100 10.46 -7.03 -1.79
CA SER A 100 11.49 -6.05 -1.64
C SER A 100 12.18 -5.87 -2.97
N ALA A 101 12.35 -4.61 -3.34
CA ALA A 101 13.01 -4.31 -4.59
C ALA A 101 14.51 -4.36 -4.47
N ALA A 102 14.99 -4.38 -3.29
CA ALA A 102 16.44 -4.30 -3.09
C ALA A 102 17.16 -5.54 -3.53
#